data_a9b023a669fd69e89e9145aeb64d23d0
#
_entry.id   a9b023a669fd69e89e9145aeb64d23d0
#
_cell.length_a   1.000
_cell.length_b   1.000
_cell.length_c   1.000
_cell.angle_alpha   90.00
_cell.angle_beta   90.00
_cell.angle_gamma   90.00
#
_symmetry.space_group_name_H-M   'P 1'
#
loop_
_entity.id
_entity.type
_entity.pdbx_description
1 polymer ?
#
loop_
_entity_poly.entity_id
_entity_poly.type
_entity_poly.pdbx_seq_one_letter_code
_entity_poly.pdbx_strand_id
1 'polypeptide(L)'
;MNEKEITLSIKEKLSQIEARENIRIIYACESGSRAWGFASADSDYDVRFIIVRPVQDYLRVKELPDFIDVELNDVYDINGWDLKKFCKQLYKSNLVIFEWAESPIVYRNTSEWEKVSEVMKDFVHDEKMLHHYKGMAKNNVRTNFCTSEVVLKKYLYVLRPVLACVWIMQNH
;
A
#
# COMPACT_ATOMS: atom_id res chain seq x y z
N MET A 1 -4.00 -23.35 -4.55
CA MET A 1 -2.59 -22.98 -4.23
C MET A 1 -2.49 -22.74 -2.74
N ASN A 2 -1.45 -23.20 -2.10
CA ASN A 2 -1.19 -22.86 -0.71
C ASN A 2 -0.53 -21.46 -0.61
N GLU A 3 -0.49 -20.87 0.58
CA GLU A 3 0.01 -19.52 0.79
C GLU A 3 1.49 -19.34 0.38
N LYS A 4 2.31 -20.39 0.54
CA LYS A 4 3.72 -20.38 0.10
C LYS A 4 3.86 -20.36 -1.42
N GLU A 5 3.02 -21.11 -2.13
CA GLU A 5 3.00 -21.13 -3.60
C GLU A 5 2.59 -19.77 -4.16
N ILE A 6 1.60 -19.12 -3.54
CA ILE A 6 1.15 -17.80 -3.95
C ILE A 6 2.23 -16.75 -3.69
N THR A 7 2.88 -16.78 -2.52
CA THR A 7 4.01 -15.88 -2.21
C THR A 7 5.13 -16.04 -3.23
N LEU A 8 5.44 -17.27 -3.65
CA LEU A 8 6.46 -17.52 -4.65
C LEU A 8 6.04 -16.95 -6.02
N SER A 9 4.80 -17.21 -6.42
CA SER A 9 4.22 -16.66 -7.66
C SER A 9 4.27 -15.12 -7.69
N ILE A 10 3.95 -14.45 -6.57
CA ILE A 10 4.04 -13.00 -6.48
C ILE A 10 5.48 -12.52 -6.67
N LYS A 11 6.46 -13.15 -6.02
CA LYS A 11 7.88 -12.81 -6.18
C LYS A 11 8.38 -13.00 -7.61
N GLU A 12 7.93 -14.06 -8.29
CA GLU A 12 8.24 -14.30 -9.70
C GLU A 12 7.62 -13.22 -10.60
N LYS A 13 6.34 -12.86 -10.37
CA LYS A 13 5.66 -11.77 -11.07
C LYS A 13 6.41 -10.43 -10.89
N LEU A 14 6.82 -10.09 -9.68
CA LEU A 14 7.60 -8.87 -9.42
C LEU A 14 8.91 -8.84 -10.21
N SER A 15 9.61 -9.98 -10.32
CA SER A 15 10.84 -10.07 -11.10
C SER A 15 10.59 -9.96 -12.61
N GLN A 16 9.48 -10.50 -13.11
CA GLN A 16 9.06 -10.33 -14.50
C GLN A 16 8.70 -8.88 -14.83
N ILE A 17 8.05 -8.18 -13.89
CA ILE A 17 7.71 -6.76 -14.02
C ILE A 17 8.99 -5.92 -14.12
N GLU A 18 9.99 -6.17 -13.28
CA GLU A 18 11.28 -5.47 -13.34
C GLU A 18 11.92 -5.60 -14.72
N ALA A 19 11.97 -6.83 -15.25
CA ALA A 19 12.57 -7.10 -16.54
C ALA A 19 11.79 -6.44 -17.70
N ARG A 20 10.46 -6.53 -17.67
CA ARG A 20 9.58 -6.00 -18.72
C ARG A 20 9.60 -4.48 -18.79
N GLU A 21 9.54 -3.81 -17.63
CA GLU A 21 9.42 -2.36 -17.53
C GLU A 21 10.78 -1.65 -17.41
N ASN A 22 11.89 -2.42 -17.38
CA ASN A 22 13.25 -1.90 -17.15
C ASN A 22 13.34 -1.00 -15.93
N ILE A 23 12.84 -1.49 -14.80
CA ILE A 23 12.78 -0.80 -13.51
C ILE A 23 13.44 -1.65 -12.44
N ARG A 24 13.66 -1.06 -11.26
CA ARG A 24 14.06 -1.78 -10.05
C ARG A 24 12.99 -1.61 -8.96
N ILE A 25 12.51 -2.72 -8.42
CA ILE A 25 11.60 -2.73 -7.28
C ILE A 25 12.45 -2.74 -6.01
N ILE A 26 12.36 -1.68 -5.22
CA ILE A 26 13.12 -1.55 -3.96
C ILE A 26 12.36 -2.06 -2.75
N TYR A 27 11.03 -2.08 -2.83
CA TYR A 27 10.14 -2.60 -1.79
C TYR A 27 8.89 -3.19 -2.40
N ALA A 28 8.36 -4.25 -1.81
CA ALA A 28 7.04 -4.78 -2.14
C ALA A 28 6.40 -5.47 -0.95
N CYS A 29 5.13 -5.20 -0.71
CA CYS A 29 4.35 -5.71 0.41
C CYS A 29 2.93 -6.09 0.02
N GLU A 30 2.28 -6.83 0.90
CA GLU A 30 0.83 -6.99 0.90
C GLU A 30 0.19 -5.74 1.50
N SER A 31 -0.97 -5.37 0.99
CA SER A 31 -1.82 -4.31 1.51
C SER A 31 -3.22 -4.87 1.82
N GLY A 32 -4.19 -4.00 2.05
CA GLY A 32 -5.58 -4.39 2.18
C GLY A 32 -5.88 -5.36 3.31
N SER A 33 -6.91 -6.19 3.12
CA SER A 33 -7.47 -7.03 4.18
C SER A 33 -6.51 -8.11 4.70
N ARG A 34 -5.58 -8.58 3.87
CA ARG A 34 -4.57 -9.57 4.27
C ARG A 34 -3.53 -8.95 5.20
N ALA A 35 -3.03 -7.78 4.85
CA ALA A 35 -2.11 -7.03 5.71
C ALA A 35 -2.75 -6.66 7.06
N TRP A 36 -4.05 -6.38 7.06
CA TRP A 36 -4.78 -6.00 8.26
C TRP A 36 -5.28 -7.17 9.09
N GLY A 37 -5.06 -8.43 8.66
CA GLY A 37 -5.36 -9.63 9.44
C GLY A 37 -6.84 -10.06 9.43
N PHE A 38 -7.67 -9.57 8.52
CA PHE A 38 -9.08 -9.98 8.39
C PHE A 38 -9.47 -10.40 6.96
N ALA A 39 -8.52 -11.00 6.24
CA ALA A 39 -8.80 -11.59 4.95
C ALA A 39 -9.83 -12.73 5.05
N SER A 40 -10.73 -12.80 4.10
CA SER A 40 -11.60 -13.95 3.84
C SER A 40 -10.98 -14.87 2.79
N ALA A 41 -11.52 -16.06 2.63
CA ALA A 41 -11.00 -17.05 1.67
C ALA A 41 -11.00 -16.54 0.22
N ASP A 42 -11.92 -15.64 -0.10
CA ASP A 42 -12.14 -14.99 -1.39
C ASP A 42 -11.44 -13.63 -1.51
N SER A 43 -10.64 -13.23 -0.50
CA SER A 43 -9.88 -11.97 -0.59
C SER A 43 -8.79 -12.10 -1.65
N ASP A 44 -8.69 -11.08 -2.50
CA ASP A 44 -7.58 -10.86 -3.42
C ASP A 44 -6.24 -10.61 -2.70
N TYR A 45 -5.16 -10.61 -3.47
CA TYR A 45 -3.83 -10.22 -3.02
C TYR A 45 -3.54 -8.82 -3.50
N ASP A 46 -3.52 -7.88 -2.55
CA ASP A 46 -3.27 -6.46 -2.74
C ASP A 46 -1.76 -6.17 -2.73
N VAL A 47 -1.05 -6.51 -3.80
CA VAL A 47 0.41 -6.31 -3.87
C VAL A 47 0.74 -4.88 -4.24
N ARG A 48 1.49 -4.20 -3.39
CA ARG A 48 1.96 -2.83 -3.59
C ARG A 48 3.48 -2.80 -3.60
N PHE A 49 4.06 -2.03 -4.51
CA PHE A 49 5.51 -1.96 -4.61
C PHE A 49 6.01 -0.56 -4.98
N ILE A 50 7.26 -0.27 -4.61
CA ILE A 50 7.95 0.98 -4.92
C ILE A 50 9.06 0.70 -5.91
N ILE A 51 9.09 1.49 -6.99
CA ILE A 51 10.04 1.35 -8.08
C ILE A 51 11.00 2.52 -8.18
N VAL A 52 12.19 2.23 -8.72
CA VAL A 52 13.15 3.20 -9.19
C VAL A 52 13.41 2.94 -10.68
N ARG A 53 13.32 3.99 -11.49
CA ARG A 53 13.63 3.96 -12.92
C ARG A 53 15.11 4.29 -13.16
N PRO A 54 15.66 3.95 -14.33
CA PRO A 54 16.93 4.51 -14.78
C PRO A 54 16.94 6.04 -14.74
N VAL A 55 18.08 6.64 -14.40
CA VAL A 55 18.20 8.10 -14.25
C VAL A 55 17.75 8.86 -15.50
N GLN A 56 18.01 8.31 -16.69
CA GLN A 56 17.61 8.89 -17.98
C GLN A 56 16.09 9.10 -18.06
N ASP A 57 15.30 8.24 -17.42
CA ASP A 57 13.84 8.33 -17.43
C ASP A 57 13.34 9.51 -16.57
N TYR A 58 14.04 9.84 -15.51
CA TYR A 58 13.73 11.02 -14.68
C TYR A 58 14.15 12.34 -15.34
N LEU A 59 15.07 12.29 -16.31
CA LEU A 59 15.57 13.48 -17.02
C LEU A 59 14.81 13.76 -18.33
N ARG A 60 13.79 12.97 -18.67
CA ARG A 60 12.98 13.18 -19.88
C ARG A 60 12.13 14.44 -19.77
N VAL A 61 12.00 15.17 -20.89
CA VAL A 61 11.08 16.31 -21.00
C VAL A 61 9.62 15.85 -20.84
N LYS A 62 9.27 14.72 -21.47
CA LYS A 62 7.96 14.09 -21.27
C LYS A 62 8.04 13.15 -20.08
N GLU A 63 7.34 13.49 -19.00
CA GLU A 63 7.27 12.64 -17.82
C GLU A 63 6.61 11.29 -18.13
N LEU A 64 7.16 10.24 -17.55
CA LEU A 64 6.55 8.90 -17.54
C LEU A 64 5.47 8.86 -16.47
N PRO A 65 4.48 7.94 -16.57
CA PRO A 65 3.53 7.69 -15.49
C PRO A 65 4.25 7.40 -14.17
N ASP A 66 3.75 8.00 -13.10
CA ASP A 66 4.34 7.84 -11.76
C ASP A 66 3.79 6.60 -11.01
N PHE A 67 3.07 5.74 -11.71
CA PHE A 67 2.57 4.46 -11.24
C PHE A 67 2.61 3.41 -12.37
N ILE A 68 2.55 2.15 -11.98
CA ILE A 68 2.44 1.01 -12.89
C ILE A 68 1.30 0.13 -12.38
N ASP A 69 0.25 -0.02 -13.18
CA ASP A 69 -0.79 -1.03 -12.98
C ASP A 69 -0.40 -2.27 -13.78
N VAL A 70 -0.27 -3.39 -13.10
CA VAL A 70 0.24 -4.61 -13.73
C VAL A 70 -0.86 -5.62 -13.93
N GLU A 71 -1.64 -5.90 -12.91
CA GLU A 71 -2.63 -6.95 -12.91
C GLU A 71 -3.78 -6.57 -11.97
N LEU A 72 -4.99 -6.65 -12.49
CA LEU A 72 -6.22 -6.52 -11.72
C LEU A 72 -7.16 -7.64 -12.17
N ASN A 73 -7.32 -8.64 -11.32
CA ASN A 73 -8.26 -9.75 -11.53
C ASN A 73 -8.83 -10.22 -10.18
N ASP A 74 -9.61 -11.30 -10.17
CA ASP A 74 -10.24 -11.82 -8.96
C ASP A 74 -9.25 -12.38 -7.90
N VAL A 75 -7.98 -12.54 -8.26
CA VAL A 75 -6.94 -13.08 -7.38
C VAL A 75 -5.89 -12.04 -7.01
N TYR A 76 -5.51 -11.19 -7.96
CA TYR A 76 -4.41 -10.23 -7.80
C TYR A 76 -4.83 -8.81 -8.16
N ASP A 77 -4.47 -7.88 -7.29
CA ASP A 77 -4.40 -6.45 -7.54
C ASP A 77 -2.95 -5.99 -7.32
N ILE A 78 -2.18 -5.94 -8.41
CA ILE A 78 -0.74 -5.66 -8.36
C ILE A 78 -0.47 -4.30 -9.00
N ASN A 79 -0.09 -3.33 -8.19
CA ASN A 79 0.33 -2.02 -8.68
C ASN A 79 1.52 -1.45 -7.90
N GLY A 80 2.28 -0.58 -8.56
CA GLY A 80 3.47 0.04 -8.01
C GLY A 80 3.51 1.54 -8.21
N TRP A 81 4.18 2.22 -7.30
CA TRP A 81 4.45 3.66 -7.38
C TRP A 81 5.91 3.94 -7.65
N ASP A 82 6.15 4.91 -8.52
CA ASP A 82 7.48 5.46 -8.73
C ASP A 82 7.98 6.17 -7.46
N LEU A 83 9.29 6.09 -7.21
CA LEU A 83 9.93 6.75 -6.07
C LEU A 83 9.57 8.25 -6.00
N LYS A 84 9.45 8.92 -7.14
CA LYS A 84 9.05 10.34 -7.21
C LYS A 84 7.64 10.55 -6.67
N LYS A 85 6.69 9.67 -6.98
CA LYS A 85 5.33 9.67 -6.41
C LYS A 85 5.37 9.36 -4.93
N PHE A 86 6.11 8.32 -4.54
CA PHE A 86 6.29 7.96 -3.14
C PHE A 86 6.81 9.15 -2.32
N CYS A 87 7.88 9.84 -2.76
CA CYS A 87 8.41 11.02 -2.08
C CYS A 87 7.38 12.17 -1.98
N LYS A 88 6.59 12.40 -3.04
CA LYS A 88 5.50 13.39 -2.98
C LYS A 88 4.44 13.04 -1.94
N GLN A 89 4.11 11.76 -1.79
CA GLN A 89 3.15 11.28 -0.80
C GLN A 89 3.74 11.32 0.61
N LEU A 90 5.03 11.03 0.76
CA LEU A 90 5.76 11.12 2.01
C LEU A 90 5.76 12.56 2.54
N TYR A 91 6.10 13.53 1.70
CA TYR A 91 6.06 14.96 2.05
C TYR A 91 4.67 15.41 2.54
N LYS A 92 3.61 14.83 1.99
CA LYS A 92 2.23 15.10 2.41
C LYS A 92 1.81 14.35 3.67
N SER A 93 2.65 13.47 4.21
CA SER A 93 2.32 12.52 5.28
C SER A 93 1.12 11.64 4.94
N ASN A 94 1.10 11.14 3.70
CA ASN A 94 0.00 10.28 3.26
C ASN A 94 0.06 8.94 4.00
N LEU A 95 -1.01 8.63 4.72
CA LEU A 95 -1.13 7.43 5.55
C LEU A 95 -0.82 6.12 4.81
N VAL A 96 -1.22 6.02 3.55
CA VAL A 96 -1.10 4.77 2.76
C VAL A 96 0.34 4.27 2.69
N ILE A 97 1.33 5.17 2.55
CA ILE A 97 2.73 4.76 2.46
C ILE A 97 3.27 4.24 3.79
N PHE A 98 2.79 4.76 4.92
CA PHE A 98 3.17 4.26 6.25
C PHE A 98 2.52 2.90 6.50
N GLU A 99 1.26 2.70 6.10
CA GLU A 99 0.61 1.38 6.16
C GLU A 99 1.35 0.34 5.30
N TRP A 100 1.86 0.72 4.12
CA TRP A 100 2.68 -0.18 3.31
C TRP A 100 4.00 -0.52 3.98
N ALA A 101 4.70 0.48 4.52
CA ALA A 101 5.99 0.28 5.20
C ALA A 101 5.88 -0.62 6.43
N GLU A 102 4.75 -0.59 7.13
CA GLU A 102 4.47 -1.38 8.34
C GLU A 102 3.69 -2.67 8.02
N SER A 103 3.57 -3.05 6.75
CA SER A 103 2.89 -4.29 6.39
C SER A 103 3.58 -5.51 7.00
N PRO A 104 2.84 -6.42 7.66
CA PRO A 104 3.41 -7.63 8.24
C PRO A 104 3.81 -8.67 7.18
N ILE A 105 3.39 -8.47 5.91
CA ILE A 105 3.67 -9.38 4.80
C ILE A 105 4.50 -8.65 3.76
N VAL A 106 5.80 -8.94 3.72
CA VAL A 106 6.76 -8.31 2.82
C VAL A 106 7.24 -9.32 1.77
N TYR A 107 7.09 -8.97 0.51
CA TYR A 107 7.52 -9.78 -0.64
C TYR A 107 8.94 -9.47 -1.08
N ARG A 108 9.35 -8.20 -0.95
CA ARG A 108 10.70 -7.72 -1.24
C ARG A 108 11.09 -6.60 -0.29
N ASN A 109 12.30 -6.69 0.25
CA ASN A 109 12.96 -5.64 1.02
C ASN A 109 14.41 -5.53 0.53
N THR A 110 14.88 -4.32 0.26
CA THR A 110 16.24 -4.05 -0.19
C THR A 110 16.95 -3.08 0.75
N SER A 111 18.29 -3.05 0.70
CA SER A 111 19.09 -2.11 1.50
C SER A 111 18.80 -0.63 1.16
N GLU A 112 18.33 -0.37 -0.05
CA GLU A 112 17.87 0.97 -0.45
C GLU A 112 16.58 1.35 0.27
N TRP A 113 15.64 0.40 0.39
CA TRP A 113 14.41 0.63 1.12
C TRP A 113 14.65 0.85 2.62
N GLU A 114 15.58 0.13 3.22
CA GLU A 114 15.94 0.33 4.64
C GLU A 114 16.35 1.79 4.91
N LYS A 115 17.14 2.39 4.03
CA LYS A 115 17.52 3.81 4.14
C LYS A 115 16.32 4.75 3.95
N VAL A 116 15.42 4.42 3.04
CA VAL A 116 14.19 5.20 2.81
C VAL A 116 13.28 5.13 4.03
N SER A 117 13.10 3.95 4.61
CA SER A 117 12.23 3.74 5.78
C SER A 117 12.72 4.48 7.03
N GLU A 118 14.02 4.63 7.21
CA GLU A 118 14.59 5.45 8.30
C GLU A 118 14.15 6.92 8.18
N VAL A 119 14.22 7.48 6.98
CA VAL A 119 13.83 8.88 6.72
C VAL A 119 12.31 9.08 6.86
N MET A 120 11.50 8.07 6.62
CA MET A 120 10.03 8.18 6.70
C MET A 120 9.54 8.65 8.06
N LYS A 121 10.25 8.32 9.13
CA LYS A 121 9.87 8.68 10.52
C LYS A 121 9.78 10.19 10.73
N ASP A 122 10.61 10.94 10.01
CA ASP A 122 10.66 12.42 10.10
C ASP A 122 9.44 13.10 9.45
N PHE A 123 8.66 12.34 8.68
CA PHE A 123 7.48 12.81 7.95
C PHE A 123 6.15 12.37 8.56
N VAL A 124 6.18 11.73 9.73
CA VAL A 124 4.97 11.36 10.47
C VAL A 124 4.38 12.61 11.12
N HIS A 125 3.12 12.91 10.80
CA HIS A 125 2.37 14.01 11.40
C HIS A 125 1.01 13.51 11.88
N ASP A 126 0.84 13.40 13.19
CA ASP A 126 -0.34 12.82 13.83
C ASP A 126 -1.65 13.49 13.44
N GLU A 127 -1.67 14.83 13.38
CA GLU A 127 -2.86 15.58 12.96
C GLU A 127 -3.31 15.20 11.53
N LYS A 128 -2.36 15.05 10.60
CA LYS A 128 -2.66 14.66 9.22
C LYS A 128 -3.15 13.22 9.16
N MET A 129 -2.51 12.30 9.91
CA MET A 129 -2.92 10.91 10.01
C MET A 129 -4.33 10.78 10.61
N LEU A 130 -4.59 11.51 11.68
CA LEU A 130 -5.90 11.55 12.33
C LEU A 130 -6.98 12.05 11.36
N HIS A 131 -6.69 13.14 10.62
CA HIS A 131 -7.61 13.68 9.63
C HIS A 131 -7.89 12.66 8.51
N HIS A 132 -6.88 11.95 8.05
CA HIS A 132 -7.00 10.92 7.02
C HIS A 132 -7.85 9.74 7.50
N TYR A 133 -7.56 9.16 8.67
CA TYR A 133 -8.34 8.07 9.25
C TYR A 133 -9.80 8.47 9.49
N LYS A 134 -10.04 9.68 10.00
CA LYS A 134 -11.39 10.22 10.15
C LYS A 134 -12.13 10.32 8.81
N GLY A 135 -11.45 10.79 7.77
CA GLY A 135 -11.99 10.83 6.40
C GLY A 135 -12.32 9.45 5.87
N MET A 136 -11.41 8.48 6.05
CA MET A 136 -11.58 7.08 5.66
C MET A 136 -12.79 6.45 6.38
N ALA A 137 -12.92 6.62 7.70
CA ALA A 137 -14.04 6.10 8.47
C ALA A 137 -15.38 6.66 7.95
N LYS A 138 -15.47 7.99 7.77
CA LYS A 138 -16.67 8.64 7.23
C LYS A 138 -17.05 8.13 5.84
N ASN A 139 -16.07 8.00 4.95
CA ASN A 139 -16.29 7.50 3.62
C ASN A 139 -16.79 6.04 3.63
N ASN A 140 -16.17 5.19 4.43
CA ASN A 140 -16.55 3.79 4.56
C ASN A 140 -17.99 3.64 5.13
N VAL A 141 -18.38 4.45 6.09
CA VAL A 141 -19.78 4.49 6.55
C VAL A 141 -20.71 4.87 5.41
N ARG A 142 -20.40 5.98 4.71
CA ARG A 142 -21.26 6.49 3.63
C ARG A 142 -21.42 5.52 2.47
N THR A 143 -20.36 4.75 2.13
CA THR A 143 -20.38 3.83 0.98
C THR A 143 -20.92 2.45 1.31
N ASN A 144 -20.72 1.97 2.54
CA ASN A 144 -21.03 0.57 2.89
C ASN A 144 -22.28 0.40 3.76
N PHE A 145 -22.83 1.47 4.33
CA PHE A 145 -23.97 1.39 5.25
C PHE A 145 -25.23 2.08 4.67
N CYS A 146 -25.37 2.05 3.34
CA CYS A 146 -26.54 2.62 2.65
C CYS A 146 -27.72 1.65 2.51
N THR A 147 -27.51 0.37 2.86
CA THR A 147 -28.52 -0.71 2.72
C THR A 147 -28.88 -1.27 4.09
N SER A 148 -30.02 -1.94 4.18
CA SER A 148 -30.47 -2.62 5.41
C SER A 148 -29.61 -3.82 5.79
N GLU A 149 -28.91 -4.40 4.83
CA GLU A 149 -28.01 -5.53 5.04
C GLU A 149 -26.57 -5.11 4.72
N VAL A 150 -25.68 -5.32 5.66
CA VAL A 150 -24.24 -4.99 5.53
C VAL A 150 -23.41 -6.23 5.83
N VAL A 151 -22.52 -6.57 4.90
CA VAL A 151 -21.58 -7.67 5.08
C VAL A 151 -20.66 -7.38 6.26
N LEU A 152 -20.47 -8.36 7.17
CA LEU A 152 -19.70 -8.21 8.41
C LEU A 152 -18.30 -7.60 8.18
N LYS A 153 -17.61 -7.99 7.12
CA LYS A 153 -16.29 -7.45 6.74
C LYS A 153 -16.30 -5.92 6.61
N LYS A 154 -17.43 -5.31 6.20
CA LYS A 154 -17.53 -3.84 6.04
C LYS A 154 -17.52 -3.09 7.37
N TYR A 155 -17.96 -3.72 8.45
CA TYR A 155 -17.78 -3.14 9.80
C TYR A 155 -16.31 -3.00 10.18
N LEU A 156 -15.45 -3.97 9.81
CA LEU A 156 -14.01 -3.88 10.06
C LEU A 156 -13.34 -2.75 9.30
N TYR A 157 -13.80 -2.44 8.08
CA TYR A 157 -13.32 -1.28 7.32
C TYR A 157 -13.66 0.07 7.98
N VAL A 158 -14.72 0.14 8.79
CA VAL A 158 -15.06 1.33 9.58
C VAL A 158 -14.34 1.34 10.91
N LEU A 159 -14.32 0.20 11.62
CA LEU A 159 -13.72 0.09 12.95
C LEU A 159 -12.22 0.34 12.93
N ARG A 160 -11.48 -0.20 11.95
CA ARG A 160 -10.03 -0.03 11.86
C ARG A 160 -9.59 1.45 11.89
N PRO A 161 -10.07 2.33 11.00
CA PRO A 161 -9.67 3.73 11.05
C PRO A 161 -10.18 4.47 12.29
N VAL A 162 -11.32 4.08 12.88
CA VAL A 162 -11.79 4.66 14.14
C VAL A 162 -10.86 4.29 15.29
N LEU A 163 -10.46 3.01 15.40
CA LEU A 163 -9.53 2.55 16.42
C LEU A 163 -8.14 3.18 16.25
N ALA A 164 -7.70 3.38 15.00
CA ALA A 164 -6.45 4.10 14.73
C ALA A 164 -6.53 5.57 15.21
N CYS A 165 -7.65 6.26 15.01
CA CYS A 165 -7.86 7.59 15.57
C CYS A 165 -7.77 7.60 17.10
N VAL A 166 -8.43 6.65 17.76
CA VAL A 166 -8.39 6.53 19.23
C VAL A 166 -6.97 6.28 19.71
N TRP A 167 -6.26 5.38 19.04
CA TRP A 167 -4.87 5.06 19.39
C TRP A 167 -3.92 6.27 19.26
N ILE A 168 -4.00 7.01 18.16
CA ILE A 168 -3.22 8.24 17.95
C ILE A 168 -3.52 9.24 19.07
N MET A 169 -4.79 9.50 19.38
CA MET A 169 -5.20 10.46 20.41
C MET A 169 -4.75 10.09 21.83
N GLN A 170 -4.47 8.81 22.09
CA GLN A 170 -4.04 8.35 23.41
C GLN A 170 -2.53 8.27 23.59
N ASN A 171 -1.78 8.17 22.49
CA ASN A 171 -0.33 7.90 22.53
C ASN A 171 0.52 9.05 21.99
N HIS A 172 -0.11 10.12 21.52
CA HIS A 172 0.49 11.35 21.03
C HIS A 172 -0.33 12.56 21.53
#